data_ee2147c1e3a386b7b724c228260cf46f
#
_entry.id   ee2147c1e3a386b7b724c228260cf46f
#
_cell.length_a   1.000
_cell.length_b   1.000
_cell.length_c   1.000
_cell.angle_alpha   90.00
_cell.angle_beta   90.00
_cell.angle_gamma   90.00
#
_symmetry.space_group_name_H-M   'P 1'
#
loop_
_entity.id
_entity.type
_entity.pdbx_description
1 polymer ?
#
loop_
_entity_poly.entity_id
_entity_poly.type
_entity_poly.pdbx_seq_one_letter_code
_entity_poly.pdbx_strand_id
1 'polypeptide(L)'
;MFASSSSVIALALQDEFDAQRARELESEFDVLSQTERMELVIDMTKVQFIDSCGIGAIVFLYKRLKSRGRRLRLLNVNGQPRELMQMLRIDKVIPLITSAELT
;
A
#
# COMPACT_ATOMS: atom_id res chain seq x y z
N MET A 1 -19.94 -1.60 -13.41
CA MET A 1 -19.42 -1.36 -13.23
C MET A 1 -18.87 -0.79 -12.92
N PHE A 2 -18.84 -0.71 -12.49
CA PHE A 2 -18.18 -0.21 -12.05
C PHE A 2 -17.34 0.22 -12.51
N ALA A 3 -17.29 0.03 -12.62
CA ALA A 3 -16.18 0.22 -13.41
C ALA A 3 -15.77 1.58 -13.77
N SER A 4 -16.63 2.37 -14.09
CA SER A 4 -16.30 3.69 -14.53
C SER A 4 -15.32 4.36 -13.61
N SER A 5 -15.53 4.17 -12.35
CA SER A 5 -14.68 4.77 -11.36
C SER A 5 -13.43 3.96 -11.14
N SER A 6 -13.16 3.06 -11.99
CA SER A 6 -12.21 2.03 -11.69
C SER A 6 -10.80 2.37 -12.07
N SER A 7 -10.42 3.63 -12.02
CA SER A 7 -9.02 3.99 -12.07
C SER A 7 -8.33 3.68 -10.73
N VAL A 8 -9.09 3.30 -9.72
CA VAL A 8 -8.57 2.99 -8.39
C VAL A 8 -8.89 1.55 -8.04
N ILE A 9 -7.92 0.84 -7.50
CA ILE A 9 -8.12 -0.49 -6.95
C ILE A 9 -7.62 -0.48 -5.51
N ALA A 10 -8.31 -1.19 -4.64
CA ALA A 10 -7.98 -1.19 -3.22
C ALA A 10 -7.69 -2.60 -2.73
N LEU A 11 -6.71 -2.71 -1.84
CA LEU A 11 -6.36 -3.95 -1.17
C LEU A 11 -6.28 -3.68 0.32
N ALA A 12 -6.98 -4.48 1.13
CA ALA A 12 -6.95 -4.34 2.57
C ALA A 12 -5.98 -5.35 3.18
N LEU A 13 -5.10 -4.86 4.05
CA LEU A 13 -4.21 -5.72 4.83
C LEU A 13 -4.69 -5.75 6.26
N GLN A 14 -4.34 -6.80 7.00
CA GLN A 14 -4.80 -6.99 8.37
C GLN A 14 -3.66 -7.44 9.27
N ASP A 15 -3.83 -7.18 10.57
CA ASP A 15 -2.99 -7.69 11.64
C ASP A 15 -1.52 -7.32 11.46
N GLU A 16 -0.66 -8.30 11.24
CA GLU A 16 0.77 -8.07 11.12
C GLU A 16 1.19 -8.21 9.66
N PHE A 17 1.88 -7.20 9.17
CA PHE A 17 2.45 -7.28 7.83
C PHE A 17 3.97 -7.45 7.96
N ASP A 18 4.35 -8.67 8.24
CA ASP A 18 5.72 -9.07 8.49
C ASP A 18 6.28 -9.87 7.30
N ALA A 19 7.47 -10.43 7.48
CA ALA A 19 8.14 -11.18 6.43
C ALA A 19 7.29 -12.34 5.91
N GLN A 20 6.59 -13.04 6.80
CA GLN A 20 5.76 -14.16 6.40
C GLN A 20 4.59 -13.69 5.53
N ARG A 21 3.88 -12.65 5.97
CA ARG A 21 2.76 -12.11 5.20
C ARG A 21 3.23 -11.52 3.88
N ALA A 22 4.40 -10.87 3.88
CA ALA A 22 4.94 -10.33 2.64
C ALA A 22 5.17 -11.44 1.61
N ARG A 23 5.69 -12.58 2.06
CA ARG A 23 5.86 -13.72 1.16
C ARG A 23 4.53 -14.30 0.68
N GLU A 24 3.54 -14.37 1.59
CA GLU A 24 2.22 -14.89 1.22
C GLU A 24 1.52 -14.02 0.19
N LEU A 25 1.77 -12.72 0.26
CA LEU A 25 1.11 -11.76 -0.63
C LEU A 25 1.94 -11.42 -1.87
N GLU A 26 3.10 -12.03 -2.02
CA GLU A 26 4.01 -11.68 -3.11
C GLU A 26 3.35 -11.82 -4.48
N SER A 27 2.62 -12.90 -4.72
CA SER A 27 1.97 -13.09 -6.01
C SER A 27 0.84 -12.09 -6.23
N GLU A 28 0.10 -11.75 -5.19
CA GLU A 28 -0.94 -10.74 -5.30
C GLU A 28 -0.36 -9.37 -5.60
N PHE A 29 0.73 -9.02 -4.93
CA PHE A 29 1.43 -7.76 -5.18
C PHE A 29 1.97 -7.72 -6.59
N ASP A 30 2.46 -8.85 -7.09
CA ASP A 30 2.97 -8.94 -8.45
C ASP A 30 1.85 -8.67 -9.47
N VAL A 31 0.70 -9.29 -9.26
CA VAL A 31 -0.46 -9.05 -10.12
C VAL A 31 -0.89 -7.58 -10.05
N LEU A 32 -0.96 -7.02 -8.84
CA LEU A 32 -1.36 -5.63 -8.67
C LEU A 32 -0.38 -4.66 -9.32
N SER A 33 0.91 -5.01 -9.32
CA SER A 33 1.91 -4.13 -9.93
C SER A 33 1.74 -4.05 -11.44
N GLN A 34 1.03 -5.00 -12.04
CA GLN A 34 0.80 -5.04 -13.48
C GLN A 34 -0.58 -4.48 -13.86
N THR A 35 -1.34 -4.03 -12.88
CA THR A 35 -2.68 -3.49 -13.16
C THR A 35 -2.59 -2.25 -14.05
N GLU A 36 -3.62 -2.05 -14.85
CA GLU A 36 -3.72 -0.84 -15.67
C GLU A 36 -4.45 0.28 -14.94
N ARG A 37 -4.88 0.04 -13.70
CA ARG A 37 -5.52 1.08 -12.91
C ARG A 37 -4.52 2.17 -12.60
N MET A 38 -4.97 3.40 -12.60
CA MET A 38 -4.10 4.55 -12.34
C MET A 38 -3.57 4.56 -10.93
N GLU A 39 -4.33 4.03 -10.01
CA GLU A 39 -3.99 4.14 -8.60
C GLU A 39 -4.31 2.87 -7.84
N LEU A 40 -3.40 2.49 -6.96
CA LEU A 40 -3.62 1.42 -6.01
C LEU A 40 -3.65 2.03 -4.60
N VAL A 41 -4.67 1.67 -3.83
CA VAL A 41 -4.78 2.08 -2.44
C VAL A 41 -4.65 0.83 -1.59
N ILE A 42 -3.69 0.85 -0.65
CA ILE A 42 -3.57 -0.21 0.34
C ILE A 42 -4.21 0.28 1.63
N ASP A 43 -5.27 -0.39 2.06
CA ASP A 43 -5.97 -0.05 3.29
C ASP A 43 -5.23 -0.68 4.46
N MET A 44 -4.66 0.16 5.31
CA MET A 44 -3.85 -0.24 6.45
C MET A 44 -4.61 -0.07 7.77
N THR A 45 -5.92 0.15 7.70
CA THR A 45 -6.72 0.44 8.89
C THR A 45 -6.53 -0.63 9.97
N LYS A 46 -6.47 -1.89 9.57
CA LYS A 46 -6.41 -3.01 10.51
C LYS A 46 -5.01 -3.58 10.68
N VAL A 47 -4.00 -2.91 10.17
CA VAL A 47 -2.62 -3.37 10.35
C VAL A 47 -2.08 -2.80 11.65
N GLN A 48 -1.71 -3.69 12.57
CA GLN A 48 -1.23 -3.32 13.89
C GLN A 48 0.29 -3.29 13.97
N PHE A 49 0.96 -4.03 13.11
CA PHE A 49 2.40 -4.15 13.14
C PHE A 49 2.95 -4.35 11.74
N ILE A 50 4.10 -3.72 11.45
CA ILE A 50 4.82 -3.91 10.21
C ILE A 50 6.31 -3.97 10.53
N ASP A 51 7.03 -4.89 9.87
CA ASP A 51 8.48 -4.98 10.02
C ASP A 51 9.17 -4.48 8.74
N SER A 52 10.49 -4.58 8.72
CA SER A 52 11.26 -4.09 7.58
C SER A 52 10.95 -4.84 6.29
N CYS A 53 10.56 -6.11 6.39
CA CYS A 53 10.18 -6.88 5.21
C CYS A 53 8.85 -6.41 4.64
N GLY A 54 7.89 -6.10 5.52
CA GLY A 54 6.62 -5.52 5.08
C GLY A 54 6.82 -4.15 4.44
N ILE A 55 7.65 -3.32 5.07
CA ILE A 55 8.01 -2.02 4.52
C ILE A 55 8.64 -2.19 3.13
N GLY A 56 9.60 -3.13 3.02
CA GLY A 56 10.27 -3.39 1.75
C GLY A 56 9.32 -3.81 0.66
N ALA A 57 8.32 -4.65 0.99
CA ALA A 57 7.33 -5.09 0.02
C ALA A 57 6.50 -3.92 -0.51
N ILE A 58 6.09 -3.01 0.38
CA ILE A 58 5.31 -1.84 -0.01
C ILE A 58 6.15 -0.90 -0.88
N VAL A 59 7.39 -0.65 -0.49
CA VAL A 59 8.28 0.24 -1.26
C VAL A 59 8.56 -0.36 -2.64
N PHE A 60 8.76 -1.67 -2.71
CA PHE A 60 9.00 -2.34 -3.99
C PHE A 60 7.78 -2.20 -4.90
N LEU A 61 6.60 -2.40 -4.36
CA LEU A 61 5.36 -2.22 -5.11
C LEU A 61 5.23 -0.77 -5.61
N TYR A 62 5.51 0.19 -4.72
CA TYR A 62 5.49 1.60 -5.08
C TYR A 62 6.39 1.89 -6.29
N LYS A 63 7.62 1.37 -6.25
CA LYS A 63 8.57 1.63 -7.33
C LYS A 63 8.11 1.02 -8.64
N ARG A 64 7.53 -0.17 -8.60
CA ARG A 64 7.03 -0.80 -9.81
C ARG A 64 5.85 -0.04 -10.42
N LEU A 65 4.94 0.42 -9.56
CA LEU A 65 3.81 1.21 -10.04
C LEU A 65 4.28 2.54 -10.61
N LYS A 66 5.20 3.19 -9.91
CA LYS A 66 5.72 4.49 -10.37
C LYS A 66 6.38 4.38 -11.74
N SER A 67 7.12 3.29 -11.97
CA SER A 67 7.80 3.10 -13.25
C SER A 67 6.81 2.95 -14.41
N ARG A 68 5.54 2.69 -14.11
CA ARG A 68 4.49 2.57 -15.10
C ARG A 68 3.54 3.78 -15.10
N GLY A 69 3.93 4.86 -14.42
CA GLY A 69 3.11 6.04 -14.33
C GLY A 69 1.90 5.89 -13.41
N ARG A 70 1.92 4.90 -12.54
CA ARG A 70 0.81 4.64 -11.64
C ARG A 70 1.16 5.08 -10.23
N ARG A 71 0.16 5.22 -9.38
CA ARG A 71 0.33 5.76 -8.04
C ARG A 71 -0.07 4.76 -6.98
N LEU A 72 0.60 4.87 -5.83
CA LEU A 72 0.26 4.09 -4.63
C LEU A 72 -0.02 5.07 -3.50
N ARG A 73 -1.12 4.84 -2.78
CA ARG A 73 -1.44 5.56 -1.56
C ARG A 73 -1.75 4.56 -0.46
N LEU A 74 -1.45 4.94 0.78
CA LEU A 74 -1.69 4.08 1.94
C LEU A 74 -2.79 4.73 2.78
N LEU A 75 -3.86 3.97 3.01
CA LEU A 75 -5.05 4.47 3.68
C LEU A 75 -5.05 4.11 5.16
N ASN A 76 -5.26 5.11 6.00
CA ASN A 76 -5.46 4.94 7.44
C ASN A 76 -4.30 4.21 8.14
N VAL A 77 -3.07 4.57 7.79
CA VAL A 77 -1.91 4.06 8.50
C VAL A 77 -1.92 4.65 9.91
N ASN A 78 -1.78 3.78 10.92
CA ASN A 78 -1.87 4.26 12.31
C ASN A 78 -0.94 3.41 13.18
N GLY A 79 -0.75 3.84 14.43
CA GLY A 79 0.03 3.11 15.41
C GLY A 79 1.47 2.88 14.98
N GLN A 80 1.99 1.68 15.26
CA GLN A 80 3.37 1.34 14.98
C GLN A 80 3.71 1.45 13.49
N PRO A 81 2.86 0.98 12.57
CA PRO A 81 3.16 1.16 11.14
C PRO A 81 3.37 2.64 10.77
N ARG A 82 2.55 3.53 11.31
CA ARG A 82 2.70 4.95 11.02
C ARG A 82 4.01 5.51 11.57
N GLU A 83 4.31 5.15 12.82
CA GLU A 83 5.54 5.63 13.46
C GLU A 83 6.77 5.18 12.68
N LEU A 84 6.79 3.92 12.27
CA LEU A 84 7.93 3.39 11.53
C LEU A 84 8.06 4.08 10.16
N MET A 85 6.96 4.27 9.47
CA MET A 85 6.99 4.93 8.17
C MET A 85 7.46 6.37 8.27
N GLN A 86 7.08 7.07 9.34
CA GLN A 86 7.55 8.43 9.56
C GLN A 86 9.04 8.45 9.87
N MET A 87 9.52 7.53 10.68
CA MET A 87 10.95 7.43 10.97
C MET A 87 11.77 7.17 9.72
N LEU A 88 11.26 6.36 8.81
CA LEU A 88 11.96 6.01 7.57
C LEU A 88 11.67 7.00 6.45
N ARG A 89 10.88 8.04 6.73
CA ARG A 89 10.50 9.08 5.76
C ARG A 89 9.74 8.54 4.56
N ILE A 90 9.08 7.42 4.73
CA ILE A 90 8.27 6.84 3.67
C ILE A 90 7.05 7.73 3.39
N ASP A 91 6.55 8.40 4.42
CA ASP A 91 5.44 9.34 4.29
C ASP A 91 5.76 10.52 3.37
N LYS A 92 7.04 10.78 3.11
CA LYS A 92 7.44 11.84 2.18
C LYS A 92 7.45 11.37 0.73
N VAL A 93 7.36 10.06 0.51
CA VAL A 93 7.44 9.46 -0.82
C VAL A 93 6.11 8.84 -1.21
N ILE A 94 5.47 8.11 -0.30
CA ILE A 94 4.19 7.46 -0.55
C ILE A 94 3.14 8.18 0.30
N PRO A 95 2.10 8.75 -0.32
CA PRO A 95 1.10 9.50 0.45
C PRO A 95 0.35 8.62 1.45
N LEU A 96 0.25 9.11 2.69
CA LEU A 96 -0.58 8.49 3.72
C LEU A 96 -1.87 9.31 3.77
N ILE A 97 -2.99 8.67 3.53
CA ILE A 97 -4.27 9.37 3.42
C ILE A 97 -5.27 8.83 4.44
N THR A 98 -6.30 9.61 4.67
CA THR A 98 -7.43 9.21 5.50
C THR A 98 -8.63 8.88 4.61
N SER A 99 -9.66 8.29 5.22
CA SER A 99 -10.88 7.97 4.48
C SER A 99 -11.51 9.21 3.84
N ALA A 100 -11.41 10.36 4.50
CA ALA A 100 -11.95 11.60 3.96
C ALA A 100 -11.21 12.04 2.69
N GLU A 101 -9.92 11.73 2.60
CA GLU A 101 -9.10 12.12 1.46
C GLU A 101 -9.23 11.17 0.29
N LEU A 102 -9.85 10.02 0.52
CA LEU A 102 -9.96 8.99 -0.51
C LEU A 102 -10.96 9.39 -1.60
N THR A 103 -11.96 10.17 -1.27
CA THR A 103 -13.00 10.57 -2.22
C THR A 103 -12.60 11.73 -3.17
#